data_4f7d986a800e55748ce8b2a1bd2faf3c
#
_entry.id   4f7d986a800e55748ce8b2a1bd2faf3c
#
_cell.length_a   1.000
_cell.length_b   1.000
_cell.length_c   1.000
_cell.angle_alpha   90.00
_cell.angle_beta   90.00
_cell.angle_gamma   90.00
#
_symmetry.space_group_name_H-M   'P 1'
#
loop_
_entity.id
_entity.type
_entity.pdbx_description
1 polymer ?
#
loop_
_entity_poly.entity_id
_entity_poly.type
_entity_poly.pdbx_seq_one_letter_code
_entity_poly.pdbx_strand_id
1 'polypeptide(L)'
;MRRKLRMGMVGGGSDAFIGAVHRLAAFMDNQCELVCGCFSVDPEISLSSGRSYFLPDDRIYKTYQEMFEKEVLLPADQRMDFVTIVTPNFWHFEPAMMALERGFHVVVDKPMTFSLEQAKLLKAKVDETGLVLALTHTYSGYPAVKDAKTRIARGDIGQIRKVYAEYPQGWLSKRIELEGGNNAGWRTDPQRSGKAGAMGDIGTHAWHLAEYVTGLKVIELCADLKAFAPGRPIDDDGAALLRFENGATGVLIASQVAAGEANALNIRVYGENGGIEWRQMDPNVLWLKWGDHPTEMIDVGANAQMTPNALYNTRTPAGHPEGYLEAFANIYRNFANTVQAKIAGEQSDPRWADFPGVNDGVRGMQFIETVVTAGYDDSRKWVKWIE
;
A
#
# COMPACT_ATOMS: atom_id res chain seq x y z
N MET A 1 28.57 1.03 12.43
CA MET A 1 27.52 0.22 13.13
C MET A 1 26.18 0.80 12.73
N ARG A 2 25.25 0.00 12.21
CA ARG A 2 23.91 0.48 11.86
C ARG A 2 23.14 0.78 13.15
N ARG A 3 22.43 1.92 13.21
CA ARG A 3 21.52 2.30 14.29
C ARG A 3 20.08 2.18 13.83
N LYS A 4 19.13 2.23 14.76
CA LYS A 4 17.72 2.37 14.40
C LYS A 4 17.51 3.66 13.61
N LEU A 5 16.58 3.62 12.65
CA LEU A 5 16.08 4.82 12.01
C LEU A 5 15.07 5.51 12.92
N ARG A 6 15.20 6.81 13.02
CA ARG A 6 14.30 7.65 13.80
C ARG A 6 13.11 8.07 12.94
N MET A 7 11.94 7.66 13.37
CA MET A 7 10.66 7.92 12.71
C MET A 7 9.98 9.14 13.31
N GLY A 8 9.60 10.11 12.47
CA GLY A 8 8.56 11.06 12.78
C GLY A 8 7.20 10.54 12.30
N MET A 9 6.09 11.02 12.87
CA MET A 9 4.75 10.64 12.43
C MET A 9 3.82 11.85 12.28
N VAL A 10 3.09 11.89 11.16
CA VAL A 10 2.02 12.88 10.90
C VAL A 10 0.69 12.16 10.80
N GLY A 11 -0.25 12.51 11.69
CA GLY A 11 -1.47 11.75 11.93
C GLY A 11 -1.25 10.56 12.85
N GLY A 12 -2.21 9.65 12.90
CA GLY A 12 -2.09 8.41 13.67
C GLY A 12 -2.18 8.59 15.19
N GLY A 13 -2.97 9.56 15.65
CA GLY A 13 -3.31 9.73 17.06
C GLY A 13 -4.00 8.51 17.67
N SER A 14 -4.26 8.56 18.97
CA SER A 14 -4.83 7.44 19.74
C SER A 14 -6.21 6.98 19.25
N ASP A 15 -6.93 7.83 18.53
CA ASP A 15 -8.24 7.59 17.94
C ASP A 15 -8.18 7.04 16.49
N ALA A 16 -6.97 6.93 15.90
CA ALA A 16 -6.76 6.53 14.52
C ALA A 16 -6.24 5.08 14.42
N PHE A 17 -7.06 4.17 13.88
CA PHE A 17 -6.74 2.75 13.70
C PHE A 17 -5.41 2.52 12.96
N ILE A 18 -5.23 3.16 11.80
CA ILE A 18 -4.09 2.86 10.92
C ILE A 18 -2.74 3.29 11.51
N GLY A 19 -2.73 4.35 12.34
CA GLY A 19 -1.52 4.80 13.02
C GLY A 19 -0.92 3.75 13.95
N ALA A 20 -1.75 2.98 14.65
CA ALA A 20 -1.30 1.86 15.48
C ALA A 20 -0.67 0.75 14.63
N VAL A 21 -1.27 0.41 13.50
CA VAL A 21 -0.73 -0.59 12.56
C VAL A 21 0.65 -0.18 12.05
N HIS A 22 0.82 1.07 11.63
CA HIS A 22 2.12 1.59 11.18
C HIS A 22 3.19 1.51 12.27
N ARG A 23 2.88 1.90 13.51
CA ARG A 23 3.84 1.80 14.62
C ARG A 23 4.22 0.36 14.93
N LEU A 24 3.25 -0.55 15.02
CA LEU A 24 3.51 -1.98 15.24
C LEU A 24 4.41 -2.56 14.14
N ALA A 25 4.09 -2.27 12.88
CA ALA A 25 4.87 -2.74 11.73
C ALA A 25 6.29 -2.16 11.69
N ALA A 26 6.45 -0.85 11.95
CA ALA A 26 7.76 -0.19 11.96
C ALA A 26 8.69 -0.73 13.05
N PHE A 27 8.14 -1.15 14.20
CA PHE A 27 8.94 -1.60 15.34
C PHE A 27 9.19 -3.09 15.38
N MET A 28 8.45 -3.90 14.61
CA MET A 28 8.49 -5.36 14.66
C MET A 28 9.90 -5.94 14.46
N ASP A 29 10.68 -5.39 13.52
CA ASP A 29 12.04 -5.83 13.24
C ASP A 29 13.12 -5.04 14.01
N ASN A 30 12.73 -4.22 14.97
CA ASN A 30 13.62 -3.42 15.81
C ASN A 30 14.57 -2.48 15.02
N GLN A 31 14.19 -2.08 13.82
CA GLN A 31 14.98 -1.21 12.93
C GLN A 31 14.58 0.26 13.00
N CYS A 32 13.40 0.55 13.54
CA CYS A 32 12.86 1.90 13.67
C CYS A 32 12.49 2.21 15.12
N GLU A 33 12.48 3.50 15.46
CA GLU A 33 11.95 4.04 16.73
C GLU A 33 11.21 5.34 16.47
N LEU A 34 10.09 5.57 17.16
CA LEU A 34 9.37 6.83 17.10
C LEU A 34 10.07 7.86 17.97
N VAL A 35 10.41 9.02 17.37
CA VAL A 35 11.13 10.08 18.10
C VAL A 35 10.38 11.40 18.16
N CYS A 36 9.41 11.61 17.27
CA CYS A 36 8.61 12.84 17.23
C CYS A 36 7.29 12.64 16.50
N GLY A 37 6.37 13.58 16.61
CA GLY A 37 5.16 13.55 15.79
C GLY A 37 4.24 14.76 15.96
N CYS A 38 3.32 14.86 14.99
CA CYS A 38 2.13 15.69 14.99
C CYS A 38 0.94 14.77 14.72
N PHE A 39 0.26 14.31 15.79
CA PHE A 39 -0.64 13.14 15.73
C PHE A 39 -2.08 13.51 15.40
N SER A 40 -2.46 14.78 15.54
CA SER A 40 -3.81 15.29 15.24
C SER A 40 -3.74 16.77 14.86
N VAL A 41 -4.76 17.24 14.14
CA VAL A 41 -5.00 18.67 13.93
C VAL A 41 -5.44 19.38 15.21
N ASP A 42 -5.96 18.62 16.18
CA ASP A 42 -6.23 19.10 17.53
C ASP A 42 -4.95 18.97 18.38
N PRO A 43 -4.36 20.09 18.87
CA PRO A 43 -3.13 20.05 19.65
C PRO A 43 -3.22 19.25 20.96
N GLU A 44 -4.38 19.22 21.61
CA GLU A 44 -4.58 18.46 22.85
C GLU A 44 -4.57 16.95 22.58
N ILE A 45 -5.23 16.53 21.49
CA ILE A 45 -5.20 15.12 21.04
C ILE A 45 -3.78 14.77 20.58
N SER A 46 -3.08 15.67 19.89
CA SER A 46 -1.68 15.44 19.47
C SER A 46 -0.78 15.24 20.69
N LEU A 47 -0.88 16.13 21.69
CA LEU A 47 -0.08 16.07 22.91
C LEU A 47 -0.36 14.79 23.72
N SER A 48 -1.63 14.48 23.96
CA SER A 48 -2.02 13.28 24.72
C SER A 48 -1.60 11.99 24.02
N SER A 49 -1.73 11.95 22.68
CA SER A 49 -1.27 10.81 21.86
C SER A 49 0.25 10.63 21.97
N GLY A 50 1.02 11.69 21.77
CA GLY A 50 2.48 11.62 21.85
C GLY A 50 2.99 11.17 23.22
N ARG A 51 2.38 11.67 24.30
CA ARG A 51 2.67 11.21 25.68
C ARG A 51 2.34 9.72 25.87
N SER A 52 1.24 9.23 25.30
CA SER A 52 0.88 7.81 25.36
C SER A 52 1.86 6.93 24.56
N TYR A 53 2.61 7.51 23.62
CA TYR A 53 3.70 6.86 22.88
C TYR A 53 5.08 7.08 23.50
N PHE A 54 5.13 7.60 24.73
CA PHE A 54 6.34 7.85 25.51
C PHE A 54 7.30 8.88 24.89
N LEU A 55 6.77 9.83 24.12
CA LEU A 55 7.57 10.93 23.58
C LEU A 55 7.70 12.06 24.62
N PRO A 56 8.85 12.73 24.66
CA PRO A 56 8.99 13.97 25.43
C PRO A 56 8.17 15.09 24.79
N ASP A 57 7.65 16.00 25.63
CA ASP A 57 6.71 17.04 25.19
C ASP A 57 7.31 17.98 24.12
N ASP A 58 8.60 18.23 24.14
CA ASP A 58 9.32 19.05 23.16
C ASP A 58 9.50 18.40 21.78
N ARG A 59 9.14 17.12 21.66
CA ARG A 59 9.12 16.35 20.40
C ARG A 59 7.69 16.03 19.92
N ILE A 60 6.67 16.60 20.58
CA ILE A 60 5.25 16.51 20.20
C ILE A 60 4.82 17.88 19.67
N TYR A 61 4.60 17.95 18.37
CA TYR A 61 4.36 19.20 17.67
C TYR A 61 2.88 19.45 17.44
N LYS A 62 2.50 20.74 17.39
CA LYS A 62 1.12 21.16 17.13
C LYS A 62 0.74 21.03 15.66
N THR A 63 1.72 21.22 14.77
CA THR A 63 1.54 21.12 13.32
C THR A 63 2.72 20.37 12.68
N TYR A 64 2.50 19.76 11.52
CA TYR A 64 3.59 19.11 10.79
C TYR A 64 4.62 20.12 10.26
N GLN A 65 4.19 21.36 9.96
CA GLN A 65 5.10 22.43 9.58
C GLN A 65 6.10 22.71 10.71
N GLU A 66 5.59 22.94 11.92
CA GLU A 66 6.43 23.13 13.10
C GLU A 66 7.39 21.95 13.31
N MET A 67 6.89 20.72 13.13
CA MET A 67 7.71 19.50 13.26
C MET A 67 8.90 19.53 12.26
N PHE A 68 8.64 19.73 10.98
CA PHE A 68 9.72 19.72 9.98
C PHE A 68 10.71 20.90 10.16
N GLU A 69 10.21 22.09 10.52
CA GLU A 69 11.04 23.26 10.78
C GLU A 69 11.99 23.06 11.96
N LYS A 70 11.51 22.45 13.03
CA LYS A 70 12.32 22.19 14.22
C LYS A 70 13.24 20.98 14.05
N GLU A 71 12.73 19.88 13.47
CA GLU A 71 13.51 18.67 13.26
C GLU A 71 14.74 18.88 12.38
N VAL A 72 14.64 19.68 11.31
CA VAL A 72 15.78 19.97 10.43
C VAL A 72 16.92 20.72 11.13
N LEU A 73 16.61 21.46 12.21
CA LEU A 73 17.59 22.21 12.99
C LEU A 73 18.33 21.34 14.04
N LEU A 74 17.79 20.16 14.35
CA LEU A 74 18.44 19.27 15.30
C LEU A 74 19.70 18.63 14.70
N PRO A 75 20.69 18.28 15.56
CA PRO A 75 21.85 17.52 15.12
C PRO A 75 21.46 16.23 14.38
N ALA A 76 22.28 15.83 13.41
CA ALA A 76 22.02 14.66 12.57
C ALA A 76 21.87 13.34 13.35
N ASP A 77 22.37 13.26 14.56
CA ASP A 77 22.25 12.13 15.47
C ASP A 77 21.03 12.19 16.40
N GLN A 78 20.20 13.24 16.31
CA GLN A 78 19.00 13.45 17.14
C GLN A 78 17.73 13.59 16.31
N ARG A 79 17.80 14.27 15.15
CA ARG A 79 16.63 14.50 14.27
C ARG A 79 16.07 13.21 13.70
N MET A 80 14.81 13.23 13.28
CA MET A 80 14.23 12.12 12.54
C MET A 80 14.98 11.84 11.22
N ASP A 81 14.95 10.60 10.75
CA ASP A 81 15.51 10.18 9.46
C ASP A 81 14.41 10.13 8.38
N PHE A 82 13.20 9.80 8.80
CA PHE A 82 12.05 9.72 7.93
C PHE A 82 10.75 10.06 8.66
N VAL A 83 9.73 10.39 7.88
CA VAL A 83 8.38 10.60 8.39
C VAL A 83 7.42 9.55 7.87
N THR A 84 6.50 9.09 8.72
CA THR A 84 5.35 8.27 8.34
C THR A 84 4.10 9.15 8.33
N ILE A 85 3.38 9.20 7.19
CA ILE A 85 2.20 10.03 6.98
C ILE A 85 0.98 9.12 6.88
N VAL A 86 0.04 9.26 7.81
CA VAL A 86 -1.15 8.42 7.98
C VAL A 86 -2.42 9.26 8.19
N THR A 87 -2.45 10.39 7.54
CA THR A 87 -3.58 11.31 7.51
C THR A 87 -4.68 10.81 6.53
N PRO A 88 -5.86 11.43 6.47
CA PRO A 88 -6.78 11.23 5.35
C PRO A 88 -6.13 11.63 4.00
N ASN A 89 -6.59 11.01 2.89
CA ASN A 89 -5.98 11.09 1.56
C ASN A 89 -5.62 12.52 1.10
N PHE A 90 -6.50 13.49 1.33
CA PHE A 90 -6.31 14.87 0.90
C PHE A 90 -5.18 15.62 1.65
N TRP A 91 -4.66 15.04 2.74
CA TRP A 91 -3.54 15.56 3.52
C TRP A 91 -2.23 14.77 3.35
N HIS A 92 -2.11 13.90 2.32
CA HIS A 92 -0.85 13.16 2.09
C HIS A 92 0.22 14.00 1.42
N PHE A 93 -0.17 14.81 0.43
CA PHE A 93 0.77 15.50 -0.47
C PHE A 93 1.62 16.55 0.24
N GLU A 94 1.00 17.49 0.94
CA GLU A 94 1.70 18.63 1.56
C GLU A 94 2.80 18.19 2.55
N PRO A 95 2.52 17.32 3.55
CA PRO A 95 3.57 16.89 4.47
C PRO A 95 4.62 16.01 3.79
N ALA A 96 4.28 15.21 2.76
CA ALA A 96 5.25 14.41 2.02
C ALA A 96 6.20 15.31 1.22
N MET A 97 5.69 16.32 0.54
CA MET A 97 6.48 17.28 -0.22
C MET A 97 7.43 18.04 0.72
N MET A 98 6.90 18.58 1.82
CA MET A 98 7.70 19.33 2.79
C MET A 98 8.80 18.47 3.44
N ALA A 99 8.52 17.20 3.73
CA ALA A 99 9.51 16.27 4.24
C ALA A 99 10.68 16.07 3.27
N LEU A 100 10.39 15.83 1.99
CA LEU A 100 11.41 15.69 0.94
C LEU A 100 12.23 16.96 0.76
N GLU A 101 11.60 18.14 0.79
CA GLU A 101 12.29 19.44 0.71
C GLU A 101 13.22 19.69 1.91
N ARG A 102 12.94 19.11 3.06
CA ARG A 102 13.76 19.20 4.28
C ARG A 102 14.77 18.07 4.42
N GLY A 103 14.87 17.17 3.43
CA GLY A 103 15.85 16.08 3.41
C GLY A 103 15.46 14.85 4.20
N PHE A 104 14.17 14.65 4.49
CA PHE A 104 13.66 13.47 5.20
C PHE A 104 13.09 12.45 4.21
N HIS A 105 13.36 11.15 4.44
CA HIS A 105 12.69 10.07 3.73
C HIS A 105 11.22 9.99 4.12
N VAL A 106 10.40 9.31 3.31
CA VAL A 106 8.95 9.29 3.51
C VAL A 106 8.40 7.87 3.45
N VAL A 107 7.51 7.54 4.38
CA VAL A 107 6.53 6.46 4.25
C VAL A 107 5.16 7.11 4.23
N VAL A 108 4.35 6.85 3.20
CA VAL A 108 3.01 7.42 3.09
C VAL A 108 1.96 6.33 2.88
N ASP A 109 0.79 6.50 3.48
CA ASP A 109 -0.32 5.58 3.26
C ASP A 109 -0.92 5.74 1.84
N LYS A 110 -1.61 4.74 1.37
CA LYS A 110 -2.27 4.74 0.07
C LYS A 110 -3.66 5.44 0.14
N PRO A 111 -4.14 6.05 -0.94
CA PRO A 111 -3.39 6.39 -2.15
C PRO A 111 -2.32 7.45 -1.85
N MET A 112 -1.25 7.49 -2.65
CA MET A 112 -0.09 8.35 -2.37
C MET A 112 -0.44 9.83 -2.24
N THR A 113 -1.39 10.30 -3.04
CA THR A 113 -1.85 11.69 -3.09
C THR A 113 -3.34 11.75 -3.38
N PHE A 114 -3.90 12.96 -3.40
CA PHE A 114 -5.30 13.20 -3.73
C PHE A 114 -5.57 13.33 -5.25
N SER A 115 -4.58 13.76 -6.03
CA SER A 115 -4.67 13.88 -7.48
C SER A 115 -3.43 13.34 -8.18
N LEU A 116 -3.57 13.01 -9.48
CA LEU A 116 -2.46 12.54 -10.31
C LEU A 116 -1.38 13.63 -10.48
N GLU A 117 -1.78 14.90 -10.58
CA GLU A 117 -0.85 16.02 -10.67
C GLU A 117 0.05 16.11 -9.44
N GLN A 118 -0.54 15.97 -8.25
CA GLN A 118 0.22 15.92 -6.99
C GLN A 118 1.19 14.73 -6.96
N ALA A 119 0.77 13.56 -7.46
CA ALA A 119 1.64 12.39 -7.53
C ALA A 119 2.84 12.60 -8.45
N LYS A 120 2.64 13.24 -9.61
CA LYS A 120 3.72 13.61 -10.53
C LYS A 120 4.70 14.60 -9.90
N LEU A 121 4.20 15.61 -9.18
CA LEU A 121 5.04 16.57 -8.46
C LEU A 121 5.87 15.89 -7.37
N LEU A 122 5.24 15.00 -6.61
CA LEU A 122 5.93 14.25 -5.56
C LEU A 122 7.01 13.33 -6.14
N LYS A 123 6.71 12.66 -7.27
CA LYS A 123 7.72 11.88 -7.99
C LYS A 123 8.89 12.72 -8.45
N ALA A 124 8.63 13.87 -9.06
CA ALA A 124 9.69 14.80 -9.48
C ALA A 124 10.59 15.21 -8.29
N LYS A 125 10.00 15.46 -7.11
CA LYS A 125 10.75 15.80 -5.91
C LYS A 125 11.57 14.61 -5.38
N VAL A 126 11.05 13.39 -5.42
CA VAL A 126 11.81 12.18 -5.08
C VAL A 126 12.99 11.99 -6.02
N ASP A 127 12.79 12.18 -7.32
CA ASP A 127 13.86 12.09 -8.33
C ASP A 127 14.92 13.16 -8.14
N GLU A 128 14.52 14.43 -7.83
CA GLU A 128 15.42 15.55 -7.55
C GLU A 128 16.28 15.32 -6.31
N THR A 129 15.65 14.90 -5.22
CA THR A 129 16.35 14.75 -3.93
C THR A 129 17.07 13.41 -3.80
N GLY A 130 16.67 12.44 -4.58
CA GLY A 130 17.10 11.05 -4.47
C GLY A 130 16.69 10.39 -3.15
N LEU A 131 15.78 10.98 -2.36
CA LEU A 131 15.30 10.40 -1.11
C LEU A 131 14.40 9.20 -1.39
N VAL A 132 14.22 8.35 -0.39
CA VAL A 132 13.41 7.14 -0.49
C VAL A 132 11.98 7.46 -0.07
N LEU A 133 11.01 7.10 -0.92
CA LEU A 133 9.59 7.11 -0.58
C LEU A 133 9.04 5.69 -0.69
N ALA A 134 8.41 5.20 0.38
CA ALA A 134 7.64 3.96 0.39
C ALA A 134 6.14 4.25 0.49
N LEU A 135 5.35 3.47 -0.25
CA LEU A 135 3.88 3.52 -0.24
C LEU A 135 3.33 2.21 0.35
N THR A 136 2.32 2.29 1.21
CA THR A 136 1.86 1.12 1.95
C THR A 136 0.79 0.30 1.25
N HIS A 137 1.09 -0.21 0.04
CA HIS A 137 0.33 -1.32 -0.55
C HIS A 137 0.70 -2.63 0.15
N THR A 138 0.16 -2.84 1.33
CA THR A 138 0.53 -3.87 2.31
C THR A 138 0.57 -5.28 1.74
N TYR A 139 -0.36 -5.62 0.84
CA TYR A 139 -0.52 -6.99 0.33
C TYR A 139 0.67 -7.48 -0.48
N SER A 140 1.49 -6.60 -1.05
CA SER A 140 2.77 -6.96 -1.67
C SER A 140 3.84 -7.41 -0.66
N GLY A 141 3.62 -7.16 0.63
CA GLY A 141 4.53 -7.54 1.71
C GLY A 141 4.41 -9.00 2.16
N TYR A 142 3.32 -9.70 1.82
CA TYR A 142 3.17 -11.11 2.18
C TYR A 142 4.22 -12.01 1.53
N PRO A 143 4.86 -12.91 2.29
CA PRO A 143 5.87 -13.83 1.74
C PRO A 143 5.36 -14.67 0.57
N ALA A 144 4.12 -15.21 0.66
CA ALA A 144 3.51 -15.98 -0.42
C ALA A 144 3.31 -15.15 -1.70
N VAL A 145 2.98 -13.86 -1.57
CA VAL A 145 2.86 -12.93 -2.72
C VAL A 145 4.23 -12.67 -3.36
N LYS A 146 5.29 -12.52 -2.56
CA LYS A 146 6.67 -12.39 -3.05
C LYS A 146 7.16 -13.67 -3.72
N ASP A 147 6.72 -14.84 -3.23
CA ASP A 147 6.99 -16.13 -3.85
C ASP A 147 6.33 -16.22 -5.23
N ALA A 148 5.04 -15.86 -5.31
CA ALA A 148 4.29 -15.80 -6.56
C ALA A 148 4.97 -14.91 -7.60
N LYS A 149 5.34 -13.67 -7.22
CA LYS A 149 6.07 -12.73 -8.07
C LYS A 149 7.37 -13.33 -8.61
N THR A 150 8.16 -13.95 -7.73
CA THR A 150 9.47 -14.51 -8.11
C THR A 150 9.29 -15.71 -9.05
N ARG A 151 8.32 -16.59 -8.79
CA ARG A 151 8.01 -17.75 -9.66
C ARG A 151 7.56 -17.31 -11.06
N ILE A 152 6.69 -16.32 -11.13
CA ILE A 152 6.22 -15.75 -12.38
C ILE A 152 7.39 -15.11 -13.16
N ALA A 153 8.20 -14.30 -12.48
CA ALA A 153 9.35 -13.63 -13.11
C ALA A 153 10.41 -14.62 -13.68
N ARG A 154 10.58 -15.79 -13.07
CA ARG A 154 11.46 -16.84 -13.60
C ARG A 154 10.82 -17.74 -14.65
N GLY A 155 9.51 -17.53 -14.97
CA GLY A 155 8.82 -18.22 -16.06
C GLY A 155 8.17 -19.55 -15.69
N ASP A 156 7.97 -19.89 -14.41
CA ASP A 156 7.41 -21.20 -13.98
C ASP A 156 6.09 -21.54 -14.68
N ILE A 157 5.19 -20.57 -14.84
CA ILE A 157 3.88 -20.76 -15.47
C ILE A 157 3.85 -20.43 -16.97
N GLY A 158 4.99 -20.12 -17.58
CA GLY A 158 5.08 -19.68 -18.97
C GLY A 158 4.55 -18.26 -19.19
N GLN A 159 4.25 -17.90 -20.45
CA GLN A 159 3.72 -16.58 -20.78
C GLN A 159 2.33 -16.37 -20.14
N ILE A 160 2.18 -15.27 -19.41
CA ILE A 160 0.90 -14.93 -18.76
C ILE A 160 -0.16 -14.64 -19.83
N ARG A 161 -1.35 -15.21 -19.63
CA ARG A 161 -2.53 -15.07 -20.50
C ARG A 161 -3.71 -14.41 -19.81
N LYS A 162 -3.92 -14.72 -18.51
CA LYS A 162 -5.10 -14.27 -17.78
C LYS A 162 -4.81 -13.96 -16.32
N VAL A 163 -5.37 -12.82 -15.83
CA VAL A 163 -5.28 -12.38 -14.43
C VAL A 163 -6.67 -12.13 -13.88
N TYR A 164 -6.95 -12.61 -12.66
CA TYR A 164 -8.13 -12.28 -11.88
C TYR A 164 -7.67 -11.70 -10.55
N ALA A 165 -8.12 -10.47 -10.22
CA ALA A 165 -7.89 -9.82 -8.95
C ALA A 165 -9.23 -9.33 -8.40
N GLU A 166 -9.58 -9.74 -7.19
CA GLU A 166 -10.89 -9.45 -6.58
C GLU A 166 -10.69 -9.03 -5.12
N TYR A 167 -11.40 -7.98 -4.72
CA TYR A 167 -11.37 -7.50 -3.35
C TYR A 167 -12.78 -7.18 -2.83
N PRO A 168 -13.58 -8.19 -2.46
CA PRO A 168 -14.85 -7.98 -1.82
C PRO A 168 -14.72 -7.74 -0.32
N GLN A 169 -15.48 -6.76 0.17
CA GLN A 169 -15.73 -6.43 1.57
C GLN A 169 -17.23 -6.13 1.76
N GLY A 170 -17.77 -6.30 2.97
CA GLY A 170 -19.19 -6.07 3.26
C GLY A 170 -19.48 -4.93 4.23
N TRP A 171 -18.47 -4.21 4.71
CA TRP A 171 -18.60 -3.26 5.81
C TRP A 171 -19.40 -1.99 5.48
N LEU A 172 -19.47 -1.60 4.19
CA LEU A 172 -20.29 -0.48 3.69
C LEU A 172 -21.62 -0.92 3.08
N SER A 173 -22.05 -2.16 3.26
CA SER A 173 -23.35 -2.66 2.78
C SER A 173 -24.55 -1.89 3.35
N LYS A 174 -24.37 -1.23 4.50
CA LYS A 174 -25.30 -0.28 5.10
C LYS A 174 -24.70 1.11 5.12
N ARG A 175 -25.55 2.13 5.26
CA ARG A 175 -25.12 3.54 5.34
C ARG A 175 -24.61 3.92 6.73
N ILE A 176 -23.59 3.24 7.21
CA ILE A 176 -22.98 3.49 8.52
C ILE A 176 -22.30 4.87 8.63
N GLU A 177 -22.04 5.52 7.50
CA GLU A 177 -21.57 6.92 7.44
C GLU A 177 -22.56 7.91 8.04
N LEU A 178 -23.84 7.58 8.11
CA LEU A 178 -24.88 8.39 8.77
C LEU A 178 -24.99 8.14 10.27
N GLU A 179 -24.38 7.08 10.78
CA GLU A 179 -24.41 6.70 12.20
C GLU A 179 -23.27 7.35 13.01
N GLY A 180 -22.48 8.27 12.40
CA GLY A 180 -21.43 9.03 13.07
C GLY A 180 -20.08 8.34 13.17
N GLY A 181 -19.87 7.28 12.43
CA GLY A 181 -18.57 6.59 12.35
C GLY A 181 -17.52 7.40 11.56
N ASN A 182 -16.50 7.93 12.25
CA ASN A 182 -15.44 8.74 11.62
C ASN A 182 -14.79 8.08 10.41
N ASN A 183 -14.60 6.76 10.42
CA ASN A 183 -13.94 6.01 9.34
C ASN A 183 -14.80 5.89 8.06
N ALA A 184 -16.11 5.75 8.18
CA ALA A 184 -17.00 5.69 7.02
C ALA A 184 -17.25 7.09 6.45
N GLY A 185 -17.42 8.10 7.31
CA GLY A 185 -17.79 9.45 6.93
C GLY A 185 -16.82 10.13 5.97
N TRP A 186 -15.50 9.98 6.16
CA TRP A 186 -14.54 10.60 5.24
C TRP A 186 -14.32 9.76 3.97
N ARG A 187 -14.47 8.42 4.03
CA ARG A 187 -14.27 7.54 2.87
C ARG A 187 -15.39 7.63 1.84
N THR A 188 -16.59 7.99 2.26
CA THR A 188 -17.75 8.16 1.39
C THR A 188 -17.95 9.60 0.91
N ASP A 189 -17.10 10.53 1.37
CA ASP A 189 -17.09 11.94 0.97
C ASP A 189 -16.03 12.18 -0.14
N PRO A 190 -16.44 12.49 -1.39
CA PRO A 190 -15.49 12.69 -2.49
C PRO A 190 -14.54 13.88 -2.29
N GLN A 191 -14.89 14.85 -1.44
CA GLN A 191 -14.00 15.97 -1.11
C GLN A 191 -12.83 15.54 -0.22
N ARG A 192 -12.94 14.41 0.44
CA ARG A 192 -11.96 13.89 1.40
C ARG A 192 -11.28 12.60 0.93
N SER A 193 -12.02 11.71 0.28
CA SER A 193 -11.52 10.42 -0.23
C SER A 193 -10.99 10.50 -1.67
N GLY A 194 -11.51 11.43 -2.48
CA GLY A 194 -11.19 11.56 -3.90
C GLY A 194 -12.32 11.10 -4.81
N LYS A 195 -12.02 10.93 -6.09
CA LYS A 195 -13.00 10.69 -7.18
C LYS A 195 -13.63 9.30 -7.16
N ALA A 196 -13.04 8.32 -6.51
CA ALA A 196 -13.49 6.94 -6.46
C ALA A 196 -13.68 6.47 -5.01
N GLY A 197 -14.70 5.66 -4.78
CA GLY A 197 -14.99 5.02 -3.50
C GLY A 197 -14.30 3.66 -3.38
N ALA A 198 -15.03 2.56 -3.61
CA ALA A 198 -14.47 1.20 -3.51
C ALA A 198 -13.28 0.99 -4.46
N MET A 199 -13.34 1.50 -5.69
CA MET A 199 -12.22 1.40 -6.64
C MET A 199 -11.00 2.20 -6.18
N GLY A 200 -11.19 3.37 -5.57
CA GLY A 200 -10.08 4.17 -5.00
C GLY A 200 -9.51 3.59 -3.73
N ASP A 201 -10.34 3.05 -2.85
CA ASP A 201 -9.90 2.52 -1.55
C ASP A 201 -9.30 1.11 -1.69
N ILE A 202 -10.04 0.16 -2.24
CA ILE A 202 -9.64 -1.26 -2.30
C ILE A 202 -9.31 -1.75 -3.72
N GLY A 203 -9.91 -1.18 -4.77
CA GLY A 203 -9.54 -1.49 -6.15
C GLY A 203 -8.08 -1.17 -6.48
N THR A 204 -7.52 -0.11 -5.89
CA THR A 204 -6.09 0.22 -5.98
C THR A 204 -5.19 -0.90 -5.44
N HIS A 205 -5.59 -1.59 -4.39
CA HIS A 205 -4.86 -2.77 -3.88
C HIS A 205 -4.93 -3.96 -4.83
N ALA A 206 -6.13 -4.25 -5.38
CA ALA A 206 -6.30 -5.34 -6.34
C ALA A 206 -5.52 -5.08 -7.64
N TRP A 207 -5.57 -3.85 -8.15
CA TRP A 207 -4.77 -3.43 -9.30
C TRP A 207 -3.26 -3.52 -9.02
N HIS A 208 -2.80 -2.96 -7.89
CA HIS A 208 -1.39 -3.00 -7.52
C HIS A 208 -0.89 -4.45 -7.39
N LEU A 209 -1.67 -5.32 -6.74
CA LEU A 209 -1.33 -6.74 -6.59
C LEU A 209 -1.20 -7.43 -7.95
N ALA A 210 -2.11 -7.13 -8.91
CA ALA A 210 -2.04 -7.68 -10.26
C ALA A 210 -0.75 -7.27 -10.99
N GLU A 211 -0.38 -5.97 -10.99
CA GLU A 211 0.87 -5.51 -11.60
C GLU A 211 2.12 -6.01 -10.85
N TYR A 212 2.08 -5.99 -9.51
CA TYR A 212 3.19 -6.42 -8.67
C TYR A 212 3.56 -7.89 -8.88
N VAL A 213 2.56 -8.77 -8.86
CA VAL A 213 2.78 -10.22 -8.99
C VAL A 213 3.18 -10.61 -10.42
N THR A 214 2.56 -9.99 -11.41
CA THR A 214 2.82 -10.33 -12.84
C THR A 214 4.04 -9.65 -13.43
N GLY A 215 4.44 -8.49 -12.88
CA GLY A 215 5.42 -7.59 -13.47
C GLY A 215 4.91 -6.86 -14.74
N LEU A 216 3.68 -7.14 -15.17
CA LEU A 216 3.07 -6.55 -16.37
C LEU A 216 2.34 -5.25 -16.04
N LYS A 217 2.30 -4.34 -17.02
CA LYS A 217 1.56 -3.08 -16.89
C LYS A 217 0.21 -3.15 -17.60
N VAL A 218 -0.84 -2.67 -16.90
CA VAL A 218 -2.14 -2.42 -17.51
C VAL A 218 -2.01 -1.22 -18.44
N ILE A 219 -2.46 -1.37 -19.69
CA ILE A 219 -2.37 -0.32 -20.72
C ILE A 219 -3.73 0.19 -21.16
N GLU A 220 -4.82 -0.54 -20.85
CA GLU A 220 -6.17 -0.19 -21.24
C GLU A 220 -7.16 -0.93 -20.32
N LEU A 221 -8.27 -0.30 -19.99
CA LEU A 221 -9.35 -0.93 -19.24
C LEU A 221 -10.75 -0.48 -19.72
N CYS A 222 -11.75 -1.32 -19.39
CA CYS A 222 -13.17 -1.04 -19.49
C CYS A 222 -13.77 -1.29 -18.11
N ALA A 223 -14.57 -0.36 -17.57
CA ALA A 223 -15.10 -0.49 -16.21
C ALA A 223 -16.59 -0.16 -16.13
N ASP A 224 -17.23 -0.69 -15.10
CA ASP A 224 -18.58 -0.32 -14.63
C ASP A 224 -18.47 -0.01 -13.13
N LEU A 225 -18.87 1.19 -12.72
CA LEU A 225 -18.85 1.67 -11.34
C LEU A 225 -20.27 1.97 -10.87
N LYS A 226 -20.63 1.49 -9.68
CA LYS A 226 -21.97 1.68 -9.10
C LYS A 226 -21.91 2.15 -7.66
N ALA A 227 -22.89 2.94 -7.24
CA ALA A 227 -23.22 3.22 -5.86
C ALA A 227 -24.55 2.53 -5.54
N PHE A 228 -24.51 1.39 -4.88
CA PHE A 228 -25.71 0.65 -4.47
C PHE A 228 -26.39 1.25 -3.24
N ALA A 229 -25.60 1.81 -2.32
CA ALA A 229 -26.17 2.46 -1.15
C ALA A 229 -26.86 3.78 -1.55
N PRO A 230 -28.19 3.94 -1.30
CA PRO A 230 -28.94 5.09 -1.77
C PRO A 230 -28.33 6.43 -1.35
N GLY A 231 -28.07 7.34 -2.31
CA GLY A 231 -27.51 8.67 -2.06
C GLY A 231 -26.02 8.71 -1.71
N ARG A 232 -25.29 7.63 -1.86
CA ARG A 232 -23.83 7.64 -1.80
C ARG A 232 -23.29 8.29 -3.08
N PRO A 233 -22.38 9.29 -2.98
CA PRO A 233 -21.97 10.10 -4.15
C PRO A 233 -20.88 9.46 -5.02
N ILE A 234 -20.17 8.45 -4.51
CA ILE A 234 -19.09 7.71 -5.19
C ILE A 234 -19.36 6.21 -5.12
N ASP A 235 -18.66 5.44 -5.96
CA ASP A 235 -18.82 3.99 -6.07
C ASP A 235 -18.61 3.26 -4.73
N ASP A 236 -19.44 2.29 -4.46
CA ASP A 236 -19.25 1.30 -3.41
C ASP A 236 -19.06 -0.11 -3.99
N ASP A 237 -19.13 -0.23 -5.32
CA ASP A 237 -18.91 -1.43 -6.11
C ASP A 237 -18.36 -1.07 -7.48
N GLY A 238 -17.52 -1.94 -8.04
CA GLY A 238 -17.03 -1.77 -9.40
C GLY A 238 -16.31 -3.00 -9.94
N ALA A 239 -16.37 -3.13 -11.26
CA ALA A 239 -15.67 -4.15 -12.02
C ALA A 239 -14.93 -3.55 -13.22
N ALA A 240 -13.76 -4.10 -13.54
CA ALA A 240 -13.00 -3.69 -14.72
C ALA A 240 -12.44 -4.90 -15.49
N LEU A 241 -12.50 -4.82 -16.82
CA LEU A 241 -11.74 -5.67 -17.73
C LEU A 241 -10.42 -4.98 -18.04
N LEU A 242 -9.31 -5.72 -17.94
CA LEU A 242 -7.96 -5.19 -18.09
C LEU A 242 -7.28 -5.75 -19.33
N ARG A 243 -6.44 -4.94 -20.00
CA ARG A 243 -5.48 -5.37 -21.02
C ARG A 243 -4.07 -5.01 -20.56
N PHE A 244 -3.19 -5.98 -20.64
CA PHE A 244 -1.78 -5.83 -20.26
C PHE A 244 -0.89 -5.65 -21.50
N GLU A 245 0.28 -5.07 -21.31
CA GLU A 245 1.24 -4.73 -22.36
C GLU A 245 1.72 -5.92 -23.21
N ASN A 246 1.70 -7.14 -22.63
CA ASN A 246 2.06 -8.38 -23.35
C ASN A 246 0.89 -9.04 -24.09
N GLY A 247 -0.30 -8.42 -24.09
CA GLY A 247 -1.53 -8.96 -24.68
C GLY A 247 -2.36 -9.84 -23.74
N ALA A 248 -1.90 -10.11 -22.51
CA ALA A 248 -2.72 -10.77 -21.50
C ALA A 248 -3.95 -9.93 -21.15
N THR A 249 -5.01 -10.59 -20.67
CA THR A 249 -6.23 -9.94 -20.22
C THR A 249 -6.50 -10.20 -18.75
N GLY A 250 -7.27 -9.31 -18.10
CA GLY A 250 -7.61 -9.47 -16.69
C GLY A 250 -9.05 -9.09 -16.37
N VAL A 251 -9.47 -9.45 -15.16
CA VAL A 251 -10.68 -8.99 -14.52
C VAL A 251 -10.30 -8.48 -13.14
N LEU A 252 -10.75 -7.29 -12.80
CA LEU A 252 -10.59 -6.70 -11.48
C LEU A 252 -11.97 -6.39 -10.91
N ILE A 253 -12.21 -6.78 -9.66
CA ILE A 253 -13.44 -6.49 -8.92
C ILE A 253 -13.07 -5.87 -7.58
N ALA A 254 -13.79 -4.80 -7.20
CA ALA A 254 -13.68 -4.19 -5.87
C ALA A 254 -15.07 -3.82 -5.38
N SER A 255 -15.49 -4.36 -4.25
CA SER A 255 -16.82 -4.14 -3.68
C SER A 255 -16.72 -3.92 -2.18
N GLN A 256 -17.37 -2.89 -1.64
CA GLN A 256 -17.51 -2.67 -0.20
C GLN A 256 -18.94 -2.97 0.29
N VAL A 257 -19.78 -3.48 -0.60
CA VAL A 257 -21.18 -3.85 -0.31
C VAL A 257 -21.46 -5.35 -0.44
N ALA A 258 -20.43 -6.17 -0.57
CA ALA A 258 -20.51 -7.63 -0.58
C ALA A 258 -20.79 -8.16 0.84
N ALA A 259 -22.05 -8.07 1.28
CA ALA A 259 -22.47 -8.39 2.64
C ALA A 259 -22.07 -9.83 3.03
N GLY A 260 -21.35 -9.97 4.15
CA GLY A 260 -20.81 -11.23 4.65
C GLY A 260 -19.32 -11.44 4.36
N GLU A 261 -18.74 -10.71 3.40
CA GLU A 261 -17.30 -10.71 3.18
C GLU A 261 -16.57 -9.80 4.17
N ALA A 262 -15.46 -10.29 4.70
CA ALA A 262 -14.63 -9.54 5.64
C ALA A 262 -13.58 -8.69 4.89
N ASN A 263 -12.56 -9.35 4.34
CA ASN A 263 -11.42 -8.67 3.68
C ASN A 263 -10.78 -9.60 2.64
N ALA A 264 -11.56 -10.03 1.65
CA ALA A 264 -11.22 -11.17 0.79
C ALA A 264 -10.49 -10.76 -0.50
N LEU A 265 -9.32 -10.12 -0.36
CA LEU A 265 -8.44 -9.88 -1.52
C LEU A 265 -7.87 -11.21 -2.04
N ASN A 266 -8.08 -11.50 -3.31
CA ASN A 266 -7.61 -12.70 -3.98
C ASN A 266 -6.95 -12.36 -5.30
N ILE A 267 -5.96 -13.16 -5.71
CA ILE A 267 -5.36 -13.10 -7.03
C ILE A 267 -5.17 -14.49 -7.63
N ARG A 268 -5.48 -14.62 -8.92
CA ARG A 268 -5.20 -15.81 -9.73
C ARG A 268 -4.54 -15.36 -11.02
N VAL A 269 -3.40 -15.95 -11.35
CA VAL A 269 -2.65 -15.68 -12.58
C VAL A 269 -2.49 -16.99 -13.34
N TYR A 270 -2.83 -17.00 -14.62
CA TYR A 270 -2.72 -18.15 -15.49
C TYR A 270 -1.81 -17.86 -16.66
N GLY A 271 -0.83 -18.70 -16.84
CA GLY A 271 0.09 -18.72 -17.99
C GLY A 271 -0.16 -19.91 -18.92
N GLU A 272 0.82 -20.19 -19.77
CA GLU A 272 0.76 -21.28 -20.74
C GLU A 272 0.87 -22.66 -20.08
N ASN A 273 1.69 -22.77 -19.02
CA ASN A 273 2.04 -24.05 -18.41
C ASN A 273 1.30 -24.29 -17.09
N GLY A 274 0.72 -23.26 -16.49
CA GLY A 274 0.07 -23.40 -15.20
C GLY A 274 -0.53 -22.12 -14.70
N GLY A 275 -0.91 -22.12 -13.41
CA GLY A 275 -1.48 -20.96 -12.73
C GLY A 275 -1.02 -20.86 -11.28
N ILE A 276 -1.13 -19.66 -10.74
CA ILE A 276 -0.83 -19.34 -9.33
C ILE A 276 -2.07 -18.71 -8.71
N GLU A 277 -2.38 -19.10 -7.47
CA GLU A 277 -3.48 -18.51 -6.69
C GLU A 277 -3.02 -18.19 -5.28
N TRP A 278 -3.36 -16.98 -4.83
CA TRP A 278 -3.17 -16.54 -3.44
C TRP A 278 -4.44 -15.87 -2.93
N ARG A 279 -4.74 -16.07 -1.64
CA ARG A 279 -5.91 -15.51 -0.94
C ARG A 279 -5.47 -14.85 0.36
N GLN A 280 -5.88 -13.61 0.59
CA GLN A 280 -5.54 -12.86 1.80
C GLN A 280 -6.14 -13.47 3.08
N MET A 281 -7.31 -14.12 3.00
CA MET A 281 -7.94 -14.80 4.15
C MET A 281 -7.26 -16.13 4.52
N ASP A 282 -6.36 -16.63 3.65
CA ASP A 282 -5.45 -17.76 3.91
C ASP A 282 -4.03 -17.39 3.41
N PRO A 283 -3.38 -16.40 4.07
CA PRO A 283 -2.23 -15.70 3.49
C PRO A 283 -0.95 -16.52 3.46
N ASN A 284 -0.89 -17.60 4.24
CA ASN A 284 0.30 -18.44 4.37
C ASN A 284 0.37 -19.58 3.34
N VAL A 285 -0.56 -19.61 2.39
CA VAL A 285 -0.64 -20.64 1.36
C VAL A 285 -0.56 -20.03 -0.03
N LEU A 286 0.31 -20.60 -0.88
CA LEU A 286 0.36 -20.35 -2.31
C LEU A 286 0.00 -21.62 -3.06
N TRP A 287 -0.99 -21.54 -3.94
CA TRP A 287 -1.39 -22.65 -4.80
C TRP A 287 -0.72 -22.54 -6.17
N LEU A 288 -0.04 -23.61 -6.59
CA LEU A 288 0.51 -23.78 -7.93
C LEU A 288 -0.35 -24.82 -8.66
N LYS A 289 -0.93 -24.42 -9.78
CA LYS A 289 -1.87 -25.24 -10.55
C LYS A 289 -1.24 -25.59 -11.90
N TRP A 290 -1.24 -26.87 -12.24
CA TRP A 290 -0.61 -27.38 -13.45
C TRP A 290 -1.62 -28.09 -14.34
N GLY A 291 -1.37 -28.13 -15.66
CA GLY A 291 -2.23 -28.83 -16.61
C GLY A 291 -1.96 -30.33 -16.70
N ASP A 292 -0.77 -30.76 -16.35
CA ASP A 292 -0.22 -32.12 -16.59
C ASP A 292 0.19 -32.86 -15.31
N HIS A 293 0.19 -32.20 -14.17
CA HIS A 293 0.48 -32.82 -12.86
C HIS A 293 -0.36 -32.21 -11.73
N PRO A 294 -0.35 -32.79 -10.51
CA PRO A 294 -1.20 -32.35 -9.42
C PRO A 294 -0.93 -30.90 -8.99
N THR A 295 -1.99 -30.23 -8.50
CA THR A 295 -1.87 -28.95 -7.83
C THR A 295 -0.98 -29.07 -6.60
N GLU A 296 -0.02 -28.15 -6.47
CA GLU A 296 0.86 -28.06 -5.32
C GLU A 296 0.39 -26.94 -4.38
N MET A 297 0.58 -27.16 -3.10
CA MET A 297 0.36 -26.17 -2.05
C MET A 297 1.72 -25.85 -1.42
N ILE A 298 2.10 -24.58 -1.44
CA ILE A 298 3.34 -24.08 -0.82
C ILE A 298 2.97 -23.36 0.47
N ASP A 299 3.40 -23.89 1.59
CA ASP A 299 3.27 -23.24 2.90
C ASP A 299 4.38 -22.24 3.13
N VAL A 300 4.03 -21.06 3.66
CA VAL A 300 5.02 -20.07 4.13
C VAL A 300 5.88 -20.69 5.25
N GLY A 301 7.19 -20.47 5.16
CA GLY A 301 8.17 -21.07 6.06
C GLY A 301 8.69 -22.45 5.64
N ALA A 302 8.12 -23.06 4.58
CA ALA A 302 8.62 -24.32 3.99
C ALA A 302 9.90 -24.10 3.17
N ASN A 303 11.02 -23.96 3.84
CA ASN A 303 12.31 -23.46 3.31
C ASN A 303 12.77 -24.10 2.00
N ALA A 304 12.54 -25.39 1.81
CA ALA A 304 12.96 -26.11 0.60
C ALA A 304 12.14 -25.77 -0.66
N GLN A 305 10.96 -25.16 -0.49
CA GLN A 305 9.98 -24.94 -1.54
C GLN A 305 9.79 -23.46 -1.89
N MET A 306 10.12 -22.55 -0.97
CA MET A 306 9.98 -21.10 -1.18
C MET A 306 11.20 -20.50 -1.89
N THR A 307 10.94 -19.44 -2.65
CA THR A 307 12.01 -18.66 -3.30
C THR A 307 12.83 -17.86 -2.27
N PRO A 308 14.10 -17.53 -2.57
CA PRO A 308 14.96 -16.79 -1.64
C PRO A 308 14.40 -15.44 -1.20
N ASN A 309 13.65 -14.74 -2.09
CA ASN A 309 13.03 -13.48 -1.75
C ASN A 309 11.87 -13.66 -0.76
N ALA A 310 11.05 -14.69 -0.93
CA ALA A 310 9.98 -15.02 -0.01
C ALA A 310 10.53 -15.41 1.37
N LEU A 311 11.55 -16.26 1.42
CA LEU A 311 12.25 -16.64 2.66
C LEU A 311 12.84 -15.44 3.39
N TYR A 312 13.47 -14.53 2.67
CA TYR A 312 13.98 -13.28 3.26
C TYR A 312 12.88 -12.46 3.94
N ASN A 313 11.65 -12.50 3.42
CA ASN A 313 10.51 -11.77 3.96
C ASN A 313 9.65 -12.58 4.94
N THR A 314 10.07 -13.79 5.31
CA THR A 314 9.45 -14.64 6.34
C THR A 314 10.22 -14.50 7.64
N ARG A 315 9.54 -14.39 8.78
CA ARG A 315 10.13 -14.27 10.13
C ARG A 315 10.05 -15.55 10.92
N THR A 316 8.93 -16.26 10.79
CA THR A 316 8.64 -17.43 11.61
C THR A 316 8.95 -18.74 10.87
N PRO A 317 9.34 -19.81 11.60
CA PRO A 317 9.52 -21.11 10.98
C PRO A 317 8.16 -21.70 10.53
N ALA A 318 8.21 -22.71 9.66
CA ALA A 318 7.03 -23.43 9.19
C ALA A 318 6.09 -23.85 10.35
N GLY A 319 4.80 -23.73 10.12
CA GLY A 319 3.76 -24.02 11.11
C GLY A 319 3.45 -22.87 12.08
N HIS A 320 4.07 -21.68 11.88
CA HIS A 320 3.76 -20.47 12.62
C HIS A 320 3.26 -19.41 11.64
N PRO A 321 1.94 -19.18 11.53
CA PRO A 321 1.37 -18.28 10.55
C PRO A 321 1.81 -16.82 10.75
N GLU A 322 2.13 -16.16 9.65
CA GLU A 322 2.31 -14.70 9.57
C GLU A 322 1.07 -14.06 8.95
N GLY A 323 0.78 -12.82 9.33
CA GLY A 323 -0.43 -12.12 8.92
C GLY A 323 -0.21 -10.72 8.40
N TYR A 324 -1.25 -9.90 8.55
CA TYR A 324 -1.31 -8.53 8.04
C TYR A 324 -0.21 -7.63 8.60
N LEU A 325 0.10 -7.75 9.90
CA LEU A 325 1.13 -6.92 10.54
C LEU A 325 2.53 -7.26 10.05
N GLU A 326 2.83 -8.55 9.87
CA GLU A 326 4.13 -9.02 9.36
C GLU A 326 4.32 -8.62 7.90
N ALA A 327 3.27 -8.69 7.07
CA ALA A 327 3.30 -8.21 5.69
C ALA A 327 3.55 -6.69 5.64
N PHE A 328 2.90 -5.92 6.50
CA PHE A 328 3.13 -4.49 6.63
C PHE A 328 4.55 -4.20 7.10
N ALA A 329 5.04 -4.95 8.08
CA ALA A 329 6.41 -4.83 8.60
C ALA A 329 7.47 -5.15 7.54
N ASN A 330 7.18 -6.02 6.56
CA ASN A 330 8.09 -6.29 5.45
C ASN A 330 8.36 -5.03 4.59
N ILE A 331 7.36 -4.16 4.41
CA ILE A 331 7.54 -2.86 3.73
C ILE A 331 8.49 -1.99 4.55
N TYR A 332 8.24 -1.86 5.86
CA TYR A 332 9.10 -1.06 6.76
C TYR A 332 10.52 -1.58 6.85
N ARG A 333 10.70 -2.91 6.97
CA ARG A 333 12.02 -3.54 7.03
C ARG A 333 12.82 -3.27 5.75
N ASN A 334 12.20 -3.46 4.59
CA ASN A 334 12.85 -3.25 3.30
C ASN A 334 13.16 -1.77 3.08
N PHE A 335 12.23 -0.87 3.40
CA PHE A 335 12.46 0.57 3.41
C PHE A 335 13.61 0.95 4.34
N ALA A 336 13.61 0.48 5.59
CA ALA A 336 14.65 0.80 6.56
C ALA A 336 16.03 0.32 6.10
N ASN A 337 16.15 -0.90 5.58
CA ASN A 337 17.41 -1.41 5.04
C ASN A 337 17.91 -0.57 3.85
N THR A 338 17.00 -0.16 2.94
CA THR A 338 17.33 0.71 1.81
C THR A 338 17.83 2.08 2.26
N VAL A 339 17.14 2.69 3.24
CA VAL A 339 17.55 3.99 3.82
C VAL A 339 18.88 3.86 4.55
N GLN A 340 19.07 2.83 5.36
CA GLN A 340 20.34 2.59 6.08
C GLN A 340 21.52 2.40 5.13
N ALA A 341 21.34 1.63 4.05
CA ALA A 341 22.37 1.47 3.01
C ALA A 341 22.71 2.82 2.37
N LYS A 342 21.70 3.63 2.05
CA LYS A 342 21.90 4.96 1.48
C LYS A 342 22.65 5.89 2.43
N ILE A 343 22.29 5.94 3.70
CA ILE A 343 22.98 6.74 4.72
C ILE A 343 24.45 6.29 4.86
N ALA A 344 24.71 4.99 4.76
CA ALA A 344 26.06 4.42 4.86
C ALA A 344 26.88 4.56 3.58
N GLY A 345 26.30 5.00 2.46
CA GLY A 345 26.93 5.00 1.14
C GLY A 345 27.21 3.59 0.59
N GLU A 346 26.45 2.59 1.08
CA GLU A 346 26.57 1.19 0.68
C GLU A 346 25.63 0.87 -0.50
N GLN A 347 26.01 -0.13 -1.31
CA GLN A 347 25.11 -0.67 -2.32
C GLN A 347 23.93 -1.40 -1.63
N SER A 348 22.70 -1.07 -2.02
CA SER A 348 21.50 -1.72 -1.51
C SER A 348 21.38 -3.15 -2.08
N ASP A 349 21.03 -4.13 -1.24
CA ASP A 349 20.60 -5.45 -1.69
C ASP A 349 19.29 -5.30 -2.48
N PRO A 350 19.15 -5.90 -3.68
CA PRO A 350 17.93 -5.82 -4.46
C PRO A 350 16.66 -6.26 -3.71
N ARG A 351 16.78 -7.17 -2.75
CA ARG A 351 15.65 -7.63 -1.91
C ARG A 351 15.12 -6.50 -1.00
N TRP A 352 15.97 -5.55 -0.62
CA TRP A 352 15.57 -4.40 0.19
C TRP A 352 14.76 -3.38 -0.61
N ALA A 353 14.96 -3.31 -1.92
CA ALA A 353 14.19 -2.43 -2.80
C ALA A 353 12.80 -2.99 -3.16
N ASP A 354 12.44 -4.19 -2.69
CA ASP A 354 11.16 -4.83 -3.00
C ASP A 354 10.03 -4.37 -2.07
N PHE A 355 9.68 -3.10 -2.20
CA PHE A 355 8.50 -2.46 -1.60
C PHE A 355 7.89 -1.46 -2.59
N PRO A 356 6.58 -1.15 -2.48
CA PRO A 356 5.94 -0.14 -3.33
C PRO A 356 6.56 1.25 -3.10
N GLY A 357 6.92 1.92 -4.18
CA GLY A 357 7.58 3.23 -4.15
C GLY A 357 6.77 4.31 -4.85
N VAL A 358 7.43 5.45 -5.11
CA VAL A 358 6.80 6.61 -5.75
C VAL A 358 6.23 6.30 -7.13
N ASN A 359 6.86 5.41 -7.90
CA ASN A 359 6.36 4.99 -9.21
C ASN A 359 5.03 4.23 -9.10
N ASP A 360 4.90 3.34 -8.09
CA ASP A 360 3.65 2.65 -7.81
C ASP A 360 2.56 3.64 -7.36
N GLY A 361 2.96 4.69 -6.63
CA GLY A 361 2.07 5.77 -6.24
C GLY A 361 1.51 6.56 -7.44
N VAL A 362 2.37 6.95 -8.39
CA VAL A 362 1.92 7.61 -9.63
C VAL A 362 0.99 6.69 -10.42
N ARG A 363 1.36 5.43 -10.60
CA ARG A 363 0.53 4.44 -11.30
C ARG A 363 -0.80 4.18 -10.60
N GLY A 364 -0.84 4.20 -9.26
CA GLY A 364 -2.08 4.08 -8.50
C GLY A 364 -3.04 5.26 -8.75
N MET A 365 -2.50 6.49 -8.84
CA MET A 365 -3.32 7.65 -9.21
C MET A 365 -3.77 7.61 -10.67
N GLN A 366 -2.94 7.12 -11.59
CA GLN A 366 -3.32 6.87 -12.98
C GLN A 366 -4.44 5.82 -13.07
N PHE A 367 -4.38 4.74 -12.26
CA PHE A 367 -5.47 3.76 -12.16
C PHE A 367 -6.79 4.42 -11.76
N ILE A 368 -6.79 5.24 -10.69
CA ILE A 368 -7.99 5.95 -10.24
C ILE A 368 -8.56 6.84 -11.35
N GLU A 369 -7.74 7.65 -12.00
CA GLU A 369 -8.19 8.50 -13.11
C GLU A 369 -8.77 7.69 -14.27
N THR A 370 -8.10 6.59 -14.64
CA THR A 370 -8.51 5.75 -15.77
C THR A 370 -9.82 5.02 -15.48
N VAL A 371 -9.95 4.42 -14.28
CA VAL A 371 -11.14 3.63 -13.90
C VAL A 371 -12.38 4.51 -13.71
N VAL A 372 -12.22 5.71 -13.16
CA VAL A 372 -13.30 6.71 -13.03
C VAL A 372 -13.74 7.19 -14.41
N THR A 373 -12.79 7.50 -15.30
CA THR A 373 -13.09 7.91 -16.68
C THR A 373 -13.82 6.83 -17.46
N ALA A 374 -13.47 5.56 -17.24
CA ALA A 374 -14.13 4.43 -17.92
C ALA A 374 -15.48 4.08 -17.29
N GLY A 375 -15.57 4.12 -15.94
CA GLY A 375 -16.68 3.52 -15.21
C GLY A 375 -17.90 4.41 -15.01
N TYR A 376 -17.75 5.74 -15.14
CA TYR A 376 -18.87 6.69 -15.05
C TYR A 376 -19.36 7.21 -16.42
N ASP A 377 -18.78 6.72 -17.52
CA ASP A 377 -19.17 7.11 -18.89
C ASP A 377 -19.58 5.88 -19.70
N ASP A 378 -20.86 5.57 -19.71
CA ASP A 378 -21.46 4.42 -20.42
C ASP A 378 -21.21 4.46 -21.96
N SER A 379 -20.83 5.62 -22.51
CA SER A 379 -20.49 5.77 -23.93
C SER A 379 -19.11 5.21 -24.29
N ARG A 380 -18.23 4.99 -23.29
CA ARG A 380 -16.87 4.52 -23.48
C ARG A 380 -16.76 3.03 -23.14
N LYS A 381 -16.30 2.26 -24.12
CA LYS A 381 -16.08 0.82 -23.90
C LYS A 381 -14.67 0.53 -23.34
N TRP A 382 -13.64 1.15 -23.93
CA TRP A 382 -12.25 0.96 -23.54
C TRP A 382 -11.58 2.33 -23.38
N VAL A 383 -10.86 2.50 -22.31
CA VAL A 383 -10.08 3.70 -22.00
C VAL A 383 -8.61 3.31 -21.89
N LYS A 384 -7.75 3.98 -22.64
CA LYS A 384 -6.31 3.85 -22.52
C LYS A 384 -5.85 4.36 -21.16
N TRP A 385 -4.77 3.80 -20.67
CA TRP A 385 -4.16 4.24 -19.44
C TRP A 385 -3.83 5.73 -19.51
N ILE A 386 -4.30 6.49 -18.52
CA ILE A 386 -4.08 7.94 -18.44
C ILE A 386 -2.69 8.17 -17.83
N GLU A 387 -1.83 8.90 -18.55
CA GLU A 387 -0.46 9.23 -18.13
C GLU A 387 -0.38 10.55 -17.37
#